data_3f1655c6011b2e39a8c846627d293e90
#
_entry.id   3f1655c6011b2e39a8c846627d293e90
#
_cell.length_a   1.000
_cell.length_b   1.000
_cell.length_c   1.000
_cell.angle_alpha   90.00
_cell.angle_beta   90.00
_cell.angle_gamma   90.00
#
_symmetry.space_group_name_H-M   'P 1'
#
loop_
_entity.id
_entity.type
_entity.pdbx_description
1 polymer ?
#
loop_
_entity_poly.entity_id
_entity_poly.type
_entity_poly.pdbx_seq_one_letter_code
_entity_poly.pdbx_strand_id
1 'polypeptide(L)'
;MDSSTRPPRDRPWIIRTYAGHSTAAASNALFRANLAKGQTGLSVAFDLPTQTGYDSDHALARGEVGKVGVPVGHLGDMRKLFEGISLDKMNTSMTINATAPWLLALYIALAEEQGVSRDKLSGTVQNDLVKEYLSRGTYIFSPENSLRLTTDIIAYTYREMPHWNPINVCSYHLQEAGATPTQELGYALATAIAVLDHLKSRPEVGPEDITLAVSRISFFVNAGMRFVTELSKLRAFTELWDEICLKRYGVTDSKARRFRYGVQVNSLGLTEQQPENNVFRILIEMLATVL
;
A
#
# COMPACT_ATOMS: atom_id res chain seq x y z
N MET A 1 4.80 -27.92 5.75
CA MET A 1 3.94 -27.75 4.55
C MET A 1 4.66 -28.42 3.39
N ASP A 2 3.99 -29.36 2.78
CA ASP A 2 4.53 -30.11 1.64
C ASP A 2 4.73 -29.19 0.45
N SER A 3 5.95 -29.06 -0.05
CA SER A 3 6.31 -28.22 -1.20
C SER A 3 5.71 -28.70 -2.52
N SER A 4 5.18 -29.94 -2.54
CA SER A 4 4.61 -30.58 -3.73
C SER A 4 3.23 -30.04 -4.14
N THR A 5 2.58 -29.22 -3.30
CA THR A 5 1.21 -28.74 -3.52
C THR A 5 1.11 -27.28 -3.97
N ARG A 6 2.23 -26.60 -4.20
CA ARG A 6 2.18 -25.21 -4.73
C ARG A 6 1.91 -25.25 -6.23
N PRO A 7 0.82 -24.64 -6.72
CA PRO A 7 0.62 -24.53 -8.16
C PRO A 7 1.80 -23.76 -8.80
N PRO A 8 2.20 -24.15 -10.02
CA PRO A 8 3.25 -23.41 -10.73
C PRO A 8 2.86 -21.92 -10.82
N ARG A 9 3.83 -21.04 -10.67
CA ARG A 9 3.62 -19.59 -10.86
C ARG A 9 3.61 -19.29 -12.35
N ASP A 10 2.43 -19.36 -12.95
CA ASP A 10 2.24 -19.11 -14.38
C ASP A 10 2.33 -17.64 -14.77
N ARG A 11 2.37 -16.73 -13.79
CA ARG A 11 2.43 -15.29 -14.02
C ARG A 11 3.66 -14.68 -13.36
N PRO A 12 4.42 -13.85 -14.07
CA PRO A 12 5.54 -13.11 -13.49
C PRO A 12 5.05 -12.14 -12.41
N TRP A 13 5.96 -11.73 -11.54
CA TRP A 13 5.68 -10.68 -10.56
C TRP A 13 5.36 -9.36 -11.24
N ILE A 14 4.50 -8.56 -10.63
CA ILE A 14 4.31 -7.17 -11.03
C ILE A 14 5.54 -6.39 -10.57
N ILE A 15 6.25 -5.82 -11.53
CA ILE A 15 7.44 -5.00 -11.28
C ILE A 15 7.02 -3.54 -11.29
N ARG A 16 7.31 -2.83 -10.19
CA ARG A 16 6.99 -1.41 -10.01
C ARG A 16 8.22 -0.67 -9.49
N THR A 17 8.43 0.54 -9.99
CA THR A 17 9.32 1.51 -9.35
C THR A 17 8.48 2.56 -8.64
N TYR A 18 8.78 2.84 -7.36
CA TYR A 18 8.19 3.96 -6.64
C TYR A 18 8.74 5.25 -7.23
N ALA A 19 7.92 6.02 -7.90
CA ALA A 19 8.35 7.17 -8.68
C ALA A 19 7.31 8.28 -8.73
N GLY A 20 7.78 9.50 -8.81
CA GLY A 20 7.03 10.74 -8.91
C GLY A 20 7.95 11.90 -8.54
N HIS A 21 7.91 12.99 -9.30
CA HIS A 21 8.72 14.19 -9.03
C HIS A 21 8.21 15.40 -9.82
N SER A 22 8.63 16.55 -9.42
CA SER A 22 8.49 17.86 -10.11
C SER A 22 7.07 18.19 -10.55
N THR A 23 6.59 17.64 -11.64
CA THR A 23 5.26 17.89 -12.23
C THR A 23 4.60 16.60 -12.71
N ALA A 24 3.29 16.63 -12.91
CA ALA A 24 2.56 15.50 -13.49
C ALA A 24 3.11 15.11 -14.87
N ALA A 25 3.49 16.08 -15.71
CA ALA A 25 4.07 15.81 -17.02
C ALA A 25 5.44 15.14 -16.93
N ALA A 26 6.33 15.60 -16.06
CA ALA A 26 7.65 15.00 -15.87
C ALA A 26 7.54 13.58 -15.30
N SER A 27 6.63 13.37 -14.34
CA SER A 27 6.34 12.05 -13.77
C SER A 27 5.73 11.11 -14.80
N ASN A 28 4.83 11.57 -15.67
CA ASN A 28 4.31 10.78 -16.79
C ASN A 28 5.41 10.31 -17.73
N ALA A 29 6.32 11.22 -18.11
CA ALA A 29 7.46 10.86 -18.96
C ALA A 29 8.31 9.76 -18.33
N LEU A 30 8.58 9.84 -17.02
CA LEU A 30 9.29 8.80 -16.27
C LEU A 30 8.53 7.48 -16.24
N PHE A 31 7.23 7.50 -15.96
CA PHE A 31 6.39 6.29 -15.96
C PHE A 31 6.42 5.59 -17.31
N ARG A 32 6.23 6.34 -18.39
CA ARG A 32 6.28 5.78 -19.76
C ARG A 32 7.65 5.20 -20.12
N ALA A 33 8.73 5.88 -19.71
CA ALA A 33 10.09 5.37 -19.91
C ALA A 33 10.34 4.06 -19.15
N ASN A 34 9.84 3.95 -17.91
CA ASN A 34 9.95 2.74 -17.11
C ASN A 34 9.12 1.58 -17.69
N LEU A 35 7.90 1.85 -18.13
CA LEU A 35 7.05 0.86 -18.80
C LEU A 35 7.69 0.35 -20.09
N ALA A 36 8.30 1.22 -20.88
CA ALA A 36 9.04 0.84 -22.09
C ALA A 36 10.26 -0.06 -21.79
N LYS A 37 10.81 0.00 -20.57
CA LYS A 37 11.91 -0.86 -20.10
C LYS A 37 11.43 -2.17 -19.47
N GLY A 38 10.13 -2.49 -19.52
CA GLY A 38 9.57 -3.76 -19.04
C GLY A 38 8.96 -3.71 -17.64
N GLN A 39 8.78 -2.53 -17.04
CA GLN A 39 7.97 -2.38 -15.83
C GLN A 39 6.52 -2.77 -16.15
N THR A 40 5.85 -3.49 -15.25
CA THR A 40 4.52 -4.07 -15.47
C THR A 40 3.41 -3.47 -14.62
N GLY A 41 3.74 -2.51 -13.76
CA GLY A 41 2.80 -1.76 -12.93
C GLY A 41 3.39 -0.42 -12.52
N LEU A 42 2.60 0.43 -11.91
CA LEU A 42 3.02 1.74 -11.42
C LEU A 42 2.96 1.80 -9.90
N SER A 43 3.88 2.56 -9.31
CA SER A 43 3.84 2.94 -7.89
C SER A 43 4.08 4.44 -7.80
N VAL A 44 3.02 5.19 -7.46
CA VAL A 44 3.03 6.65 -7.50
C VAL A 44 3.51 7.22 -6.18
N ALA A 45 4.58 8.02 -6.25
CA ALA A 45 5.05 8.86 -5.16
C ALA A 45 4.40 10.24 -5.26
N PHE A 46 3.59 10.62 -4.28
CA PHE A 46 3.00 11.95 -4.18
C PHE A 46 3.86 12.86 -3.30
N ASP A 47 3.87 14.14 -3.61
CA ASP A 47 4.58 15.14 -2.80
C ASP A 47 3.90 15.40 -1.44
N LEU A 48 4.60 16.07 -0.54
CA LEU A 48 4.08 16.34 0.81
C LEU A 48 2.81 17.19 0.81
N PRO A 49 2.67 18.27 0.01
CA PRO A 49 1.42 19.00 -0.06
C PRO A 49 0.24 18.11 -0.45
N THR A 50 0.37 17.28 -1.48
CA THR A 50 -0.66 16.31 -1.87
C THR A 50 -0.99 15.33 -0.75
N GLN A 51 0.02 14.85 0.00
CA GLN A 51 -0.18 13.91 1.11
C GLN A 51 -0.91 14.54 2.29
N THR A 52 -0.70 15.84 2.53
CA THR A 52 -1.26 16.58 3.67
C THR A 52 -2.47 17.45 3.32
N GLY A 53 -2.94 17.38 2.06
CA GLY A 53 -4.16 18.06 1.61
C GLY A 53 -4.01 19.56 1.37
N TYR A 54 -2.81 20.03 1.09
CA TYR A 54 -2.57 21.42 0.68
C TYR A 54 -2.51 21.55 -0.84
N ASP A 55 -3.12 22.59 -1.35
CA ASP A 55 -2.93 23.00 -2.74
C ASP A 55 -1.50 23.49 -2.98
N SER A 56 -1.01 23.36 -4.21
CA SER A 56 0.37 23.70 -4.54
C SER A 56 0.72 25.19 -4.37
N ASP A 57 -0.27 26.07 -4.38
CA ASP A 57 -0.12 27.52 -4.15
C ASP A 57 -0.28 27.93 -2.68
N HIS A 58 -0.61 26.99 -1.79
CA HIS A 58 -0.73 27.27 -0.37
C HIS A 58 0.61 27.68 0.24
N ALA A 59 0.59 28.63 1.19
CA ALA A 59 1.81 29.16 1.79
C ALA A 59 2.71 28.08 2.46
N LEU A 60 2.09 27.04 3.08
CA LEU A 60 2.79 25.93 3.71
C LEU A 60 3.35 24.92 2.71
N ALA A 61 2.90 24.95 1.45
CA ALA A 61 3.42 24.07 0.40
C ALA A 61 4.74 24.58 -0.22
N ARG A 62 5.12 25.83 0.07
CA ARG A 62 6.29 26.48 -0.53
C ARG A 62 7.56 25.67 -0.26
N GLY A 63 8.27 25.29 -1.34
CA GLY A 63 9.50 24.53 -1.29
C GLY A 63 9.36 23.02 -1.18
N GLU A 64 8.12 22.51 -1.07
CA GLU A 64 7.85 21.07 -1.00
C GLU A 64 7.12 20.53 -2.25
N VAL A 65 6.54 21.42 -3.08
CA VAL A 65 5.82 21.04 -4.30
C VAL A 65 6.75 20.32 -5.27
N GLY A 66 6.42 19.10 -5.63
CA GLY A 66 7.19 18.29 -6.59
C GLY A 66 8.55 17.78 -6.11
N LYS A 67 8.92 18.00 -4.84
CA LYS A 67 10.26 17.69 -4.31
C LYS A 67 10.46 16.19 -4.06
N VAL A 68 9.55 15.56 -3.33
CA VAL A 68 9.64 14.14 -2.94
C VAL A 68 8.57 13.27 -3.62
N GLY A 69 7.88 13.81 -4.57
CA GLY A 69 6.80 13.14 -5.28
C GLY A 69 6.14 14.08 -6.29
N VAL A 70 5.10 13.60 -6.94
CA VAL A 70 4.32 14.38 -7.92
C VAL A 70 3.19 15.15 -7.21
N PRO A 71 3.03 16.46 -7.49
CA PRO A 71 1.87 17.21 -7.04
C PRO A 71 0.63 16.81 -7.86
N VAL A 72 -0.48 16.53 -7.17
CA VAL A 72 -1.79 16.27 -7.78
C VAL A 72 -2.86 16.99 -6.98
N GLY A 73 -3.28 18.15 -7.46
CA GLY A 73 -4.30 18.97 -6.82
C GLY A 73 -5.69 18.83 -7.45
N HIS A 74 -5.80 18.37 -8.68
CA HIS A 74 -7.08 18.29 -9.39
C HIS A 74 -7.06 17.25 -10.52
N LEU A 75 -8.22 17.01 -11.13
CA LEU A 75 -8.37 16.03 -12.22
C LEU A 75 -7.47 16.31 -13.42
N GLY A 76 -7.15 17.57 -13.71
CA GLY A 76 -6.21 17.96 -14.77
C GLY A 76 -4.82 17.39 -14.56
N ASP A 77 -4.31 17.41 -13.32
CA ASP A 77 -3.02 16.79 -12.97
C ASP A 77 -3.08 15.27 -13.12
N MET A 78 -4.19 14.66 -12.68
CA MET A 78 -4.39 13.21 -12.80
C MET A 78 -4.43 12.79 -14.29
N ARG A 79 -5.12 13.54 -15.16
CA ARG A 79 -5.10 13.33 -16.63
C ARG A 79 -3.69 13.41 -17.18
N LYS A 80 -2.93 14.42 -16.77
CA LYS A 80 -1.56 14.62 -17.25
C LYS A 80 -0.62 13.52 -16.75
N LEU A 81 -0.78 13.10 -15.50
CA LEU A 81 0.02 12.05 -14.89
C LEU A 81 -0.14 10.70 -15.60
N PHE A 82 -1.34 10.36 -16.04
CA PHE A 82 -1.65 9.10 -16.72
C PHE A 82 -1.86 9.23 -18.23
N GLU A 83 -1.46 10.35 -18.83
CA GLU A 83 -1.58 10.56 -20.27
C GLU A 83 -0.91 9.45 -21.07
N GLY A 84 -1.68 8.79 -21.95
CA GLY A 84 -1.19 7.68 -22.77
C GLY A 84 -0.96 6.35 -22.01
N ILE A 85 -1.51 6.23 -20.78
CA ILE A 85 -1.48 5.03 -19.98
C ILE A 85 -2.91 4.52 -19.78
N SER A 86 -3.20 3.31 -20.25
CA SER A 86 -4.52 2.68 -20.16
C SER A 86 -4.74 2.10 -18.76
N LEU A 87 -5.74 2.60 -18.04
CA LEU A 87 -5.95 2.25 -16.62
C LEU A 87 -6.52 0.84 -16.44
N ASP A 88 -7.20 0.27 -17.45
CA ASP A 88 -7.69 -1.12 -17.44
C ASP A 88 -6.57 -2.16 -17.55
N LYS A 89 -5.42 -1.75 -18.12
CA LYS A 89 -4.26 -2.63 -18.33
C LYS A 89 -3.18 -2.43 -17.28
N MET A 90 -3.28 -1.35 -16.49
CA MET A 90 -2.23 -0.96 -15.57
C MET A 90 -2.60 -1.27 -14.12
N ASN A 91 -1.74 -2.03 -13.43
CA ASN A 91 -1.85 -2.18 -11.99
C ASN A 91 -1.16 -1.00 -11.31
N THR A 92 -1.94 -0.14 -10.65
CA THR A 92 -1.45 1.11 -10.06
C THR A 92 -1.47 1.05 -8.54
N SER A 93 -0.31 1.28 -7.91
CA SER A 93 -0.21 1.48 -6.47
C SER A 93 -0.09 2.96 -6.16
N MET A 94 -0.94 3.47 -5.28
CA MET A 94 -0.88 4.84 -4.77
C MET A 94 -0.46 4.82 -3.30
N THR A 95 0.75 5.32 -3.03
CA THR A 95 1.28 5.43 -1.66
C THR A 95 0.75 6.70 -1.03
N ILE A 96 -0.50 6.65 -0.59
CA ILE A 96 -1.23 7.79 -0.06
C ILE A 96 -2.15 7.37 1.08
N ASN A 97 -2.32 8.24 2.09
CA ASN A 97 -3.07 7.96 3.31
C ASN A 97 -4.18 8.99 3.53
N ALA A 98 -3.90 10.15 4.11
CA ALA A 98 -4.92 11.10 4.51
C ALA A 98 -5.79 11.60 3.33
N THR A 99 -5.21 11.80 2.16
CA THR A 99 -5.90 12.22 0.94
C THR A 99 -6.28 11.07 0.01
N ALA A 100 -6.18 9.81 0.49
CA ALA A 100 -6.51 8.63 -0.29
C ALA A 100 -7.93 8.66 -0.90
N PRO A 101 -9.00 9.08 -0.18
CA PRO A 101 -10.34 9.18 -0.77
C PRO A 101 -10.38 10.13 -1.97
N TRP A 102 -9.73 11.27 -1.85
CA TRP A 102 -9.64 12.28 -2.89
C TRP A 102 -8.91 11.78 -4.14
N LEU A 103 -7.70 11.24 -3.96
CA LEU A 103 -6.91 10.75 -5.08
C LEU A 103 -7.51 9.52 -5.76
N LEU A 104 -8.16 8.64 -4.99
CA LEU A 104 -8.90 7.52 -5.56
C LEU A 104 -10.10 7.99 -6.37
N ALA A 105 -10.83 9.01 -5.90
CA ALA A 105 -11.93 9.61 -6.65
C ALA A 105 -11.45 10.24 -7.98
N LEU A 106 -10.33 10.96 -7.98
CA LEU A 106 -9.73 11.50 -9.21
C LEU A 106 -9.29 10.39 -10.18
N TYR A 107 -8.76 9.29 -9.65
CA TYR A 107 -8.34 8.15 -10.46
C TYR A 107 -9.55 7.45 -11.11
N ILE A 108 -10.64 7.28 -10.37
CA ILE A 108 -11.89 6.73 -10.89
C ILE A 108 -12.50 7.65 -11.96
N ALA A 109 -12.56 8.95 -11.69
CA ALA A 109 -13.08 9.94 -12.66
C ALA A 109 -12.27 9.90 -13.98
N LEU A 110 -10.94 9.80 -13.88
CA LEU A 110 -10.11 9.64 -15.07
C LEU A 110 -10.37 8.31 -15.81
N ALA A 111 -10.59 7.21 -15.07
CA ALA A 111 -10.92 5.92 -15.69
C ALA A 111 -12.25 6.01 -16.46
N GLU A 112 -13.26 6.67 -15.89
CA GLU A 112 -14.54 6.90 -16.56
C GLU A 112 -14.37 7.75 -17.83
N GLU A 113 -13.52 8.79 -17.81
CA GLU A 113 -13.17 9.57 -19.03
C GLU A 113 -12.45 8.72 -20.08
N GLN A 114 -11.67 7.72 -19.69
CA GLN A 114 -11.05 6.76 -20.60
C GLN A 114 -12.03 5.66 -21.09
N GLY A 115 -13.29 5.67 -20.64
CA GLY A 115 -14.25 4.60 -20.92
C GLY A 115 -13.96 3.29 -20.20
N VAL A 116 -13.18 3.33 -19.13
CA VAL A 116 -12.80 2.17 -18.33
C VAL A 116 -13.77 2.00 -17.16
N SER A 117 -14.43 0.86 -17.09
CA SER A 117 -15.32 0.50 -15.98
C SER A 117 -14.52 0.26 -14.69
N ARG A 118 -15.08 0.66 -13.54
CA ARG A 118 -14.46 0.58 -12.20
C ARG A 118 -14.05 -0.84 -11.82
N ASP A 119 -14.82 -1.84 -12.24
CA ASP A 119 -14.54 -3.26 -11.97
C ASP A 119 -13.27 -3.78 -12.65
N LYS A 120 -12.78 -3.09 -13.68
CA LYS A 120 -11.52 -3.41 -14.37
C LYS A 120 -10.29 -2.77 -13.73
N LEU A 121 -10.48 -1.79 -12.87
CA LEU A 121 -9.37 -1.13 -12.21
C LEU A 121 -8.68 -2.07 -11.24
N SER A 122 -7.37 -2.20 -11.37
CA SER A 122 -6.54 -3.03 -10.49
C SER A 122 -5.42 -2.22 -9.86
N GLY A 123 -5.22 -2.41 -8.56
CA GLY A 123 -4.21 -1.63 -7.86
C GLY A 123 -4.35 -1.68 -6.35
N THR A 124 -3.73 -0.70 -5.72
CA THR A 124 -3.69 -0.58 -4.27
C THR A 124 -3.65 0.89 -3.89
N VAL A 125 -4.39 1.26 -2.87
CA VAL A 125 -4.16 2.50 -2.12
C VAL A 125 -3.67 2.15 -0.72
N GLN A 126 -2.68 2.90 -0.18
CA GLN A 126 -2.13 2.57 1.14
C GLN A 126 -3.17 2.74 2.23
N ASN A 127 -3.78 3.94 2.35
CA ASN A 127 -4.94 4.20 3.20
C ASN A 127 -4.79 3.72 4.66
N ASP A 128 -3.54 3.67 5.15
CA ASP A 128 -3.22 3.32 6.54
C ASP A 128 -2.99 4.60 7.33
N LEU A 129 -4.06 5.13 7.92
CA LEU A 129 -4.00 6.35 8.71
C LEU A 129 -3.54 6.12 10.16
N VAL A 130 -3.69 4.92 10.70
CA VAL A 130 -3.26 4.61 12.06
C VAL A 130 -1.75 4.80 12.21
N LYS A 131 -0.97 4.29 11.26
CA LYS A 131 0.49 4.44 11.30
C LYS A 131 0.96 5.89 11.18
N GLU A 132 0.18 6.77 10.57
CA GLU A 132 0.52 8.19 10.47
C GLU A 132 0.57 8.86 11.85
N TYR A 133 -0.33 8.48 12.76
CA TYR A 133 -0.28 8.94 14.15
C TYR A 133 0.85 8.29 14.95
N LEU A 134 1.23 7.06 14.60
CA LEU A 134 2.24 6.31 15.36
C LEU A 134 3.67 6.68 14.98
N SER A 135 3.96 7.02 13.72
CA SER A 135 5.34 7.12 13.25
C SER A 135 5.62 8.18 12.19
N ARG A 136 4.67 8.54 11.32
CA ARG A 136 5.00 9.34 10.13
C ARG A 136 4.51 10.80 10.17
N GLY A 137 3.36 11.06 10.77
CA GLY A 137 2.87 12.43 11.03
C GLY A 137 2.14 13.12 9.87
N THR A 138 1.86 12.44 8.74
CA THR A 138 1.12 13.03 7.61
C THR A 138 -0.40 12.80 7.69
N TYR A 139 -0.99 13.13 8.81
CA TYR A 139 -2.45 13.08 9.02
C TYR A 139 -3.09 14.48 8.87
N ILE A 140 -4.37 14.49 8.54
CA ILE A 140 -5.16 15.73 8.37
C ILE A 140 -6.29 15.78 9.40
N PHE A 141 -7.00 14.66 9.60
CA PHE A 141 -8.19 14.57 10.42
C PHE A 141 -7.89 13.92 11.78
N SER A 142 -8.84 13.97 12.72
CA SER A 142 -8.74 13.22 13.97
C SER A 142 -8.67 11.71 13.73
N PRO A 143 -8.15 10.90 14.67
CA PRO A 143 -8.09 9.44 14.52
C PRO A 143 -9.43 8.79 14.16
N GLU A 144 -10.51 9.21 14.79
CA GLU A 144 -11.87 8.69 14.54
C GLU A 144 -12.31 8.97 13.09
N ASN A 145 -12.21 10.24 12.63
CA ASN A 145 -12.55 10.60 11.26
C ASN A 145 -11.64 9.92 10.23
N SER A 146 -10.37 9.76 10.55
CA SER A 146 -9.42 9.03 9.71
C SER A 146 -9.80 7.57 9.54
N LEU A 147 -10.20 6.91 10.63
CA LEU A 147 -10.63 5.51 10.61
C LEU A 147 -11.95 5.35 9.83
N ARG A 148 -12.89 6.31 9.99
CA ARG A 148 -14.12 6.35 9.19
C ARG A 148 -13.81 6.45 7.69
N LEU A 149 -12.95 7.39 7.27
CA LEU A 149 -12.56 7.54 5.86
C LEU A 149 -11.85 6.30 5.32
N THR A 150 -10.98 5.67 6.12
CA THR A 150 -10.33 4.41 5.76
C THR A 150 -11.37 3.33 5.46
N THR A 151 -12.36 3.16 6.33
CA THR A 151 -13.41 2.14 6.14
C THR A 151 -14.43 2.50 5.08
N ASP A 152 -14.64 3.80 4.77
CA ASP A 152 -15.45 4.23 3.62
C ASP A 152 -14.82 3.75 2.30
N ILE A 153 -13.51 3.91 2.14
CA ILE A 153 -12.79 3.37 0.96
C ILE A 153 -12.93 1.85 0.88
N ILE A 154 -12.79 1.15 1.99
CA ILE A 154 -12.92 -0.32 2.02
C ILE A 154 -14.34 -0.72 1.59
N ALA A 155 -15.37 -0.12 2.19
CA ALA A 155 -16.76 -0.41 1.89
C ALA A 155 -17.14 -0.10 0.43
N TYR A 156 -16.61 0.97 -0.14
CA TYR A 156 -16.81 1.31 -1.53
C TYR A 156 -16.11 0.31 -2.48
N THR A 157 -14.83 0.04 -2.23
CA THR A 157 -14.00 -0.70 -3.18
C THR A 157 -14.33 -2.18 -3.25
N TYR A 158 -14.73 -2.84 -2.15
CA TYR A 158 -15.09 -4.26 -2.23
C TYR A 158 -16.37 -4.49 -3.05
N ARG A 159 -17.24 -3.48 -3.18
CA ARG A 159 -18.46 -3.53 -4.01
C ARG A 159 -18.19 -3.15 -5.46
N GLU A 160 -17.49 -2.04 -5.68
CA GLU A 160 -17.36 -1.39 -6.99
C GLU A 160 -16.07 -1.76 -7.74
N MET A 161 -15.02 -2.18 -7.02
CA MET A 161 -13.67 -2.38 -7.55
C MET A 161 -13.06 -3.70 -7.10
N PRO A 162 -13.56 -4.86 -7.57
CA PRO A 162 -13.18 -6.18 -7.04
C PRO A 162 -11.69 -6.53 -7.18
N HIS A 163 -10.94 -5.82 -8.01
CA HIS A 163 -9.50 -6.02 -8.20
C HIS A 163 -8.65 -4.98 -7.48
N TRP A 164 -9.25 -4.13 -6.65
CA TRP A 164 -8.56 -3.11 -5.89
C TRP A 164 -8.27 -3.56 -4.45
N ASN A 165 -7.06 -3.27 -3.95
CA ASN A 165 -6.71 -3.45 -2.54
C ASN A 165 -6.93 -2.10 -1.82
N PRO A 166 -7.94 -1.99 -0.95
CA PRO A 166 -8.35 -0.70 -0.37
C PRO A 166 -7.47 -0.23 0.76
N ILE A 167 -6.64 -1.12 1.32
CA ILE A 167 -5.72 -0.81 2.40
C ILE A 167 -4.46 -1.67 2.29
N ASN A 168 -3.34 -1.05 2.61
CA ASN A 168 -2.07 -1.71 2.81
C ASN A 168 -1.55 -1.29 4.19
N VAL A 169 -1.72 -2.16 5.19
CA VAL A 169 -1.22 -1.92 6.56
C VAL A 169 0.29 -1.88 6.53
N CYS A 170 0.86 -0.70 6.81
CA CYS A 170 2.25 -0.42 6.55
C CYS A 170 3.04 -0.27 7.85
N SER A 171 3.73 -1.32 8.24
CA SER A 171 4.44 -1.39 9.52
C SER A 171 5.94 -1.12 9.43
N TYR A 172 6.53 -1.09 8.24
CA TYR A 172 7.96 -0.83 8.12
C TYR A 172 8.38 0.54 8.69
N HIS A 173 7.53 1.54 8.60
CA HIS A 173 7.78 2.85 9.23
C HIS A 173 7.92 2.77 10.75
N LEU A 174 7.19 1.85 11.39
CA LEU A 174 7.29 1.65 12.84
C LEU A 174 8.67 1.10 13.22
N GLN A 175 9.19 0.16 12.46
CA GLN A 175 10.52 -0.39 12.69
C GLN A 175 11.60 0.66 12.39
N GLU A 176 11.46 1.46 11.34
CA GLU A 176 12.36 2.58 11.05
C GLU A 176 12.32 3.66 12.15
N ALA A 177 11.18 3.81 12.84
CA ALA A 177 11.04 4.67 14.02
C ALA A 177 11.53 4.01 15.32
N GLY A 178 12.07 2.79 15.27
CA GLY A 178 12.70 2.12 16.43
C GLY A 178 11.91 0.97 17.04
N ALA A 179 10.76 0.57 16.47
CA ALA A 179 10.03 -0.61 16.94
C ALA A 179 10.85 -1.89 16.72
N THR A 180 10.83 -2.76 17.72
CA THR A 180 11.41 -4.11 17.59
C THR A 180 10.57 -4.94 16.62
N PRO A 181 11.11 -6.05 16.06
CA PRO A 181 10.34 -6.96 15.19
C PRO A 181 9.04 -7.48 15.83
N THR A 182 9.04 -7.74 17.13
CA THR A 182 7.85 -8.16 17.88
C THR A 182 6.82 -7.03 18.01
N GLN A 183 7.28 -5.80 18.26
CA GLN A 183 6.41 -4.62 18.30
C GLN A 183 5.83 -4.30 16.92
N GLU A 184 6.63 -4.39 15.86
CA GLU A 184 6.15 -4.23 14.49
C GLU A 184 4.99 -5.19 14.19
N LEU A 185 5.18 -6.48 14.49
CA LEU A 185 4.16 -7.51 14.33
C LEU A 185 2.89 -7.18 15.12
N GLY A 186 3.03 -6.86 16.40
CA GLY A 186 1.91 -6.52 17.28
C GLY A 186 1.13 -5.31 16.81
N TYR A 187 1.81 -4.22 16.46
CA TYR A 187 1.19 -2.98 16.00
C TYR A 187 0.52 -3.12 14.63
N ALA A 188 1.13 -3.85 13.70
CA ALA A 188 0.53 -4.10 12.39
C ALA A 188 -0.79 -4.88 12.50
N LEU A 189 -0.79 -5.96 13.29
CA LEU A 189 -2.00 -6.74 13.53
C LEU A 189 -3.05 -5.94 14.30
N ALA A 190 -2.65 -5.15 15.30
CA ALA A 190 -3.57 -4.27 16.03
C ALA A 190 -4.21 -3.21 15.12
N THR A 191 -3.44 -2.65 14.18
CA THR A 191 -3.97 -1.72 13.17
C THR A 191 -5.01 -2.39 12.28
N ALA A 192 -4.71 -3.58 11.76
CA ALA A 192 -5.66 -4.34 10.94
C ALA A 192 -6.93 -4.70 11.72
N ILE A 193 -6.79 -5.08 12.99
CA ILE A 193 -7.93 -5.36 13.90
C ILE A 193 -8.77 -4.09 14.10
N ALA A 194 -8.16 -2.95 14.40
CA ALA A 194 -8.88 -1.70 14.61
C ALA A 194 -9.71 -1.30 13.37
N VAL A 195 -9.13 -1.45 12.18
CA VAL A 195 -9.82 -1.17 10.91
C VAL A 195 -10.98 -2.14 10.69
N LEU A 196 -10.78 -3.44 10.90
CA LEU A 196 -11.83 -4.44 10.72
C LEU A 196 -12.94 -4.32 11.77
N ASP A 197 -12.62 -4.02 13.02
CA ASP A 197 -13.61 -3.81 14.08
C ASP A 197 -14.47 -2.58 13.78
N HIS A 198 -13.85 -1.48 13.33
CA HIS A 198 -14.58 -0.28 12.90
C HIS A 198 -15.47 -0.57 11.68
N LEU A 199 -14.95 -1.31 10.69
CA LEU A 199 -15.75 -1.71 9.52
C LEU A 199 -16.94 -2.58 9.95
N LYS A 200 -16.72 -3.56 10.81
CA LYS A 200 -17.75 -4.48 11.34
C LYS A 200 -18.82 -3.77 12.17
N SER A 201 -18.49 -2.65 12.80
CA SER A 201 -19.46 -1.86 13.60
C SER A 201 -20.48 -1.09 12.74
N ARG A 202 -20.27 -1.02 11.43
CA ARG A 202 -21.14 -0.28 10.50
C ARG A 202 -22.42 -1.09 10.22
N PRO A 203 -23.61 -0.48 10.31
CA PRO A 203 -24.89 -1.21 10.16
C PRO A 203 -25.08 -1.90 8.82
N GLU A 204 -24.48 -1.34 7.77
CA GLU A 204 -24.60 -1.84 6.39
C GLU A 204 -23.59 -2.96 6.05
N VAL A 205 -22.72 -3.35 6.99
CA VAL A 205 -21.64 -4.33 6.77
C VAL A 205 -22.01 -5.68 7.36
N GLY A 206 -22.19 -6.68 6.51
CA GLY A 206 -22.49 -8.05 6.90
C GLY A 206 -21.24 -8.95 6.97
N PRO A 207 -21.42 -10.22 7.41
CA PRO A 207 -20.31 -11.18 7.51
C PRO A 207 -19.61 -11.45 6.19
N GLU A 208 -20.35 -11.43 5.08
CA GLU A 208 -19.79 -11.61 3.73
C GLU A 208 -18.90 -10.44 3.34
N ASP A 209 -19.30 -9.21 3.68
CA ASP A 209 -18.52 -8.00 3.46
C ASP A 209 -17.19 -8.05 4.22
N ILE A 210 -17.20 -8.55 5.45
CA ILE A 210 -15.97 -8.75 6.25
C ILE A 210 -15.05 -9.77 5.57
N THR A 211 -15.58 -10.85 5.03
CA THR A 211 -14.79 -11.83 4.27
C THR A 211 -14.15 -11.21 3.03
N LEU A 212 -14.90 -10.38 2.30
CA LEU A 212 -14.39 -9.63 1.15
C LEU A 212 -13.29 -8.64 1.57
N ALA A 213 -13.52 -7.86 2.64
CA ALA A 213 -12.55 -6.91 3.16
C ALA A 213 -11.24 -7.60 3.57
N VAL A 214 -11.32 -8.68 4.36
CA VAL A 214 -10.16 -9.49 4.77
C VAL A 214 -9.40 -9.99 3.53
N SER A 215 -10.11 -10.47 2.51
CA SER A 215 -9.48 -10.95 1.27
C SER A 215 -8.74 -9.86 0.49
N ARG A 216 -8.95 -8.59 0.80
CA ARG A 216 -8.36 -7.44 0.10
C ARG A 216 -7.37 -6.63 0.95
N ILE A 217 -7.28 -6.90 2.25
CA ILE A 217 -6.22 -6.31 3.08
C ILE A 217 -4.88 -6.87 2.65
N SER A 218 -3.91 -5.99 2.51
CA SER A 218 -2.50 -6.33 2.32
C SER A 218 -1.65 -5.63 3.37
N PHE A 219 -0.43 -6.12 3.55
CA PHE A 219 0.52 -5.58 4.51
C PHE A 219 1.79 -5.13 3.79
N PHE A 220 2.51 -4.19 4.39
CA PHE A 220 3.84 -3.80 3.95
C PHE A 220 4.76 -3.75 5.16
N VAL A 221 5.53 -4.81 5.31
CA VAL A 221 6.34 -5.10 6.50
C VAL A 221 7.82 -4.90 6.21
N ASN A 222 8.64 -4.84 7.24
CA ASN A 222 10.07 -4.66 7.13
C ASN A 222 10.82 -6.01 7.19
N ALA A 223 12.02 -6.06 6.60
CA ALA A 223 12.97 -7.15 6.82
C ALA A 223 14.38 -6.59 6.94
N GLY A 224 15.00 -6.79 8.09
CA GLY A 224 16.38 -6.40 8.37
C GLY A 224 17.35 -7.59 8.25
N MET A 225 18.62 -7.34 8.57
CA MET A 225 19.71 -8.33 8.41
C MET A 225 19.68 -9.48 9.43
N ARG A 226 18.82 -9.41 10.47
CA ARG A 226 18.71 -10.51 11.45
C ARG A 226 17.89 -11.66 10.87
N PHE A 227 18.46 -12.38 9.94
CA PHE A 227 17.84 -13.38 9.09
C PHE A 227 16.82 -14.29 9.80
N VAL A 228 17.23 -14.99 10.87
CA VAL A 228 16.36 -15.92 11.61
C VAL A 228 15.21 -15.19 12.28
N THR A 229 15.45 -14.00 12.84
CA THR A 229 14.42 -13.18 13.49
C THR A 229 13.38 -12.73 12.47
N GLU A 230 13.81 -12.21 11.33
CA GLU A 230 12.92 -11.70 10.28
C GLU A 230 12.11 -12.85 9.64
N LEU A 231 12.74 -13.97 9.35
CA LEU A 231 12.05 -15.17 8.86
C LEU A 231 10.98 -15.64 9.86
N SER A 232 11.33 -15.69 11.15
CA SER A 232 10.39 -16.10 12.21
C SER A 232 9.23 -15.11 12.34
N LYS A 233 9.50 -13.81 12.26
CA LYS A 233 8.50 -12.75 12.28
C LYS A 233 7.48 -12.91 11.13
N LEU A 234 7.95 -13.12 9.90
CA LEU A 234 7.08 -13.28 8.72
C LEU A 234 6.21 -14.55 8.80
N ARG A 235 6.74 -15.62 9.35
CA ARG A 235 5.95 -16.84 9.63
C ARG A 235 4.91 -16.59 10.71
N ALA A 236 5.29 -15.93 11.80
CA ALA A 236 4.36 -15.56 12.86
C ALA A 236 3.24 -14.63 12.37
N PHE A 237 3.52 -13.66 11.49
CA PHE A 237 2.51 -12.84 10.84
C PHE A 237 1.47 -13.71 10.12
N THR A 238 1.94 -14.69 9.36
CA THR A 238 1.06 -15.59 8.58
C THR A 238 0.14 -16.40 9.47
N GLU A 239 0.68 -16.99 10.54
CA GLU A 239 -0.09 -17.82 11.48
C GLU A 239 -1.09 -16.99 12.29
N LEU A 240 -0.64 -15.87 12.86
CA LEU A 240 -1.50 -15.02 13.68
C LEU A 240 -2.59 -14.34 12.85
N TRP A 241 -2.30 -13.91 11.62
CA TRP A 241 -3.32 -13.34 10.75
C TRP A 241 -4.41 -14.35 10.40
N ASP A 242 -4.04 -15.57 10.05
CA ASP A 242 -4.99 -16.66 9.79
C ASP A 242 -5.87 -16.93 11.01
N GLU A 243 -5.26 -17.02 12.20
CA GLU A 243 -5.97 -17.25 13.46
C GLU A 243 -6.94 -16.09 13.78
N ILE A 244 -6.51 -14.85 13.67
CA ILE A 244 -7.33 -13.65 13.92
C ILE A 244 -8.54 -13.63 12.97
N CYS A 245 -8.30 -13.86 11.68
CA CYS A 245 -9.38 -13.85 10.69
C CYS A 245 -10.40 -14.96 10.93
N LEU A 246 -9.94 -16.14 11.31
CA LEU A 246 -10.83 -17.26 11.62
C LEU A 246 -11.58 -17.06 12.94
N LYS A 247 -10.86 -16.81 14.04
CA LYS A 247 -11.44 -16.82 15.39
C LYS A 247 -12.21 -15.54 15.72
N ARG A 248 -11.71 -14.35 15.30
CA ARG A 248 -12.34 -13.06 15.64
C ARG A 248 -13.40 -12.64 14.64
N TYR A 249 -13.19 -12.92 13.36
CA TYR A 249 -14.04 -12.45 12.27
C TYR A 249 -14.89 -13.55 11.63
N GLY A 250 -14.65 -14.82 11.95
CA GLY A 250 -15.43 -15.95 11.44
C GLY A 250 -15.20 -16.23 9.95
N VAL A 251 -14.11 -15.74 9.39
CA VAL A 251 -13.79 -15.96 7.96
C VAL A 251 -13.33 -17.40 7.76
N THR A 252 -14.18 -18.24 7.16
CA THR A 252 -13.88 -19.67 6.95
C THR A 252 -13.09 -19.95 5.69
N ASP A 253 -13.19 -19.09 4.66
CA ASP A 253 -12.41 -19.24 3.42
C ASP A 253 -10.91 -19.03 3.67
N SER A 254 -10.14 -20.11 3.55
CA SER A 254 -8.68 -20.08 3.74
C SER A 254 -7.94 -19.21 2.71
N LYS A 255 -8.51 -19.00 1.52
CA LYS A 255 -7.93 -18.11 0.51
C LYS A 255 -8.08 -16.65 0.92
N ALA A 256 -9.22 -16.28 1.52
CA ALA A 256 -9.45 -14.93 2.03
C ALA A 256 -8.52 -14.60 3.20
N ARG A 257 -8.19 -15.57 4.06
CA ARG A 257 -7.31 -15.41 5.23
C ARG A 257 -5.81 -15.35 4.91
N ARG A 258 -5.40 -15.50 3.66
CA ARG A 258 -3.97 -15.45 3.31
C ARG A 258 -3.33 -14.14 3.72
N PHE A 259 -2.23 -14.22 4.47
CA PHE A 259 -1.40 -13.05 4.73
C PHE A 259 -0.71 -12.61 3.43
N ARG A 260 -1.21 -11.52 2.84
CA ARG A 260 -0.66 -10.95 1.61
C ARG A 260 0.17 -9.74 1.97
N TYR A 261 1.43 -9.77 1.60
CA TYR A 261 2.35 -8.73 2.00
C TYR A 261 3.40 -8.42 0.94
N GLY A 262 3.84 -7.16 0.96
CA GLY A 262 5.12 -6.73 0.41
C GLY A 262 6.12 -6.53 1.53
N VAL A 263 7.38 -6.51 1.19
CA VAL A 263 8.47 -6.30 2.15
C VAL A 263 9.32 -5.12 1.75
N GLN A 264 9.56 -4.23 2.72
CA GLN A 264 10.63 -3.26 2.64
C GLN A 264 11.91 -3.93 3.11
N VAL A 265 12.85 -4.12 2.21
CA VAL A 265 14.23 -4.46 2.56
C VAL A 265 14.81 -3.26 3.30
N ASN A 266 15.32 -3.47 4.51
CA ASN A 266 15.61 -2.40 5.46
C ASN A 266 16.77 -1.50 5.02
N SER A 267 16.47 -0.26 4.69
CA SER A 267 17.49 0.73 4.29
C SER A 267 18.40 1.17 5.44
N LEU A 268 17.95 1.07 6.71
CA LEU A 268 18.74 1.48 7.89
C LEU A 268 19.98 0.61 8.11
N GLY A 269 19.98 -0.62 7.56
CA GLY A 269 21.14 -1.51 7.62
C GLY A 269 22.18 -1.24 6.56
N LEU A 270 21.90 -0.38 5.59
CA LEU A 270 22.81 -0.07 4.47
C LEU A 270 23.77 1.07 4.85
N THR A 271 24.94 1.09 4.24
CA THR A 271 25.92 2.15 4.45
C THR A 271 26.48 2.70 3.13
N GLU A 272 26.58 4.00 3.03
CA GLU A 272 27.13 4.70 1.89
C GLU A 272 28.62 4.42 1.70
N GLN A 273 29.35 4.24 2.80
CA GLN A 273 30.81 4.04 2.78
C GLN A 273 31.22 2.67 2.22
N GLN A 274 30.29 1.73 2.09
CA GLN A 274 30.57 0.37 1.63
C GLN A 274 29.45 -0.11 0.65
N PRO A 275 29.27 0.54 -0.49
CA PRO A 275 28.15 0.27 -1.39
C PRO A 275 28.17 -1.17 -1.94
N GLU A 276 29.32 -1.77 -2.19
CA GLU A 276 29.43 -3.16 -2.65
C GLU A 276 28.93 -4.15 -1.61
N ASN A 277 29.14 -3.88 -0.32
CA ASN A 277 28.65 -4.73 0.77
C ASN A 277 27.12 -4.65 0.92
N ASN A 278 26.49 -3.59 0.44
CA ASN A 278 25.03 -3.46 0.48
C ASN A 278 24.35 -4.54 -0.38
N VAL A 279 24.98 -5.01 -1.43
CA VAL A 279 24.46 -6.12 -2.24
C VAL A 279 24.26 -7.37 -1.38
N PHE A 280 25.22 -7.71 -0.54
CA PHE A 280 25.13 -8.86 0.38
C PHE A 280 24.12 -8.63 1.51
N ARG A 281 24.04 -7.40 2.05
CA ARG A 281 23.06 -7.04 3.07
C ARG A 281 21.63 -7.22 2.53
N ILE A 282 21.35 -6.63 1.37
CA ILE A 282 20.06 -6.75 0.69
C ILE A 282 19.75 -8.21 0.36
N LEU A 283 20.74 -9.01 -0.08
CA LEU A 283 20.55 -10.43 -0.36
C LEU A 283 20.08 -11.20 0.90
N ILE A 284 20.71 -10.96 2.05
CA ILE A 284 20.35 -11.61 3.32
C ILE A 284 18.92 -11.23 3.74
N GLU A 285 18.59 -9.96 3.66
CA GLU A 285 17.26 -9.44 3.98
C GLU A 285 16.19 -10.01 3.03
N MET A 286 16.49 -10.08 1.73
CA MET A 286 15.61 -10.68 0.73
C MET A 286 15.42 -12.17 0.99
N LEU A 287 16.46 -12.92 1.33
CA LEU A 287 16.35 -14.35 1.62
C LEU A 287 15.43 -14.62 2.81
N ALA A 288 15.43 -13.77 3.84
CA ALA A 288 14.51 -13.89 4.96
C ALA A 288 13.04 -13.76 4.53
N THR A 289 12.78 -13.10 3.42
CA THR A 289 11.41 -12.84 2.92
C THR A 289 10.90 -13.92 1.97
N VAL A 290 11.77 -14.67 1.32
CA VAL A 290 11.38 -15.66 0.31
C VAL A 290 11.41 -17.11 0.83
N LEU A 291 12.04 -17.37 1.97
CA LEU A 291 12.11 -18.66 2.66
C LEU A 291 11.04 -18.79 3.75
#